data_9a2d709b1c9e76f5a39e7001428e7952
#
_entry.id   9a2d709b1c9e76f5a39e7001428e7952
#
_cell.length_a   1.000
_cell.length_b   1.000
_cell.length_c   1.000
_cell.angle_alpha   90.00
_cell.angle_beta   90.00
_cell.angle_gamma   90.00
#
_symmetry.space_group_name_H-M   'P 1'
#
loop_
_entity.id
_entity.type
_entity.pdbx_description
1 polymer ?
#
loop_
_entity_poly.entity_id
_entity_poly.type
_entity_poly.pdbx_seq_one_letter_code
_entity_poly.pdbx_strand_id
1 'polypeptide(L)' 'MKEEYREQYRKFGLNVVYYRKSLRATQLQLAEMLDIERSHISAIELGNVGVSMDLIFKMCEVFKIKPKDLFDFR' A
#
# COMPACT_ATOMS: atom_id res chain seq x y z
N MET A 1 5.01 -13.94 -1.16
CA MET A 1 5.07 -13.76 0.31
C MET A 1 4.85 -15.07 1.02
N LYS A 2 5.31 -15.18 2.27
CA LYS A 2 5.08 -16.37 3.07
C LYS A 2 3.75 -16.28 3.78
N GLU A 3 3.03 -17.40 3.84
CA GLU A 3 1.71 -17.49 4.48
C GLU A 3 1.77 -17.08 5.97
N GLU A 4 2.85 -17.40 6.66
CA GLU A 4 3.01 -17.04 8.07
C GLU A 4 3.05 -15.54 8.33
N TYR A 5 3.29 -14.71 7.28
CA TYR A 5 3.30 -13.25 7.39
C TYR A 5 2.05 -12.60 6.83
N ARG A 6 1.05 -13.39 6.46
CA ARG A 6 -0.15 -12.89 5.78
C ARG A 6 -0.87 -11.81 6.60
N GLU A 7 -0.94 -11.97 7.91
CA GLU A 7 -1.62 -10.98 8.76
C GLU A 7 -0.91 -9.63 8.71
N GLN A 8 0.42 -9.63 8.69
CA GLN A 8 1.19 -8.40 8.58
C GLN A 8 0.95 -7.72 7.22
N TYR A 9 0.91 -8.50 6.14
CA TYR A 9 0.62 -7.96 4.81
C TYR A 9 -0.79 -7.40 4.74
N ARG A 10 -1.75 -8.07 5.39
CA ARG A 10 -3.13 -7.58 5.45
C ARG A 10 -3.20 -6.23 6.17
N LYS A 11 -2.53 -6.11 7.30
CA LYS A 11 -2.49 -4.85 8.06
C LYS A 11 -1.80 -3.74 7.28
N PHE A 12 -0.71 -4.06 6.61
CA PHE A 12 -0.04 -3.10 5.72
C PHE A 12 -1.00 -2.63 4.63
N GLY A 13 -1.70 -3.57 3.99
CA GLY A 13 -2.68 -3.24 2.95
C GLY A 13 -3.78 -2.32 3.45
N LEU A 14 -4.27 -2.52 4.68
CA LEU A 14 -5.27 -1.65 5.28
C LEU A 14 -4.73 -0.23 5.46
N ASN A 15 -3.46 -0.08 5.82
CA ASN A 15 -2.84 1.24 5.93
C ASN A 15 -2.75 1.91 4.55
N VAL A 16 -2.44 1.15 3.51
CA VAL A 16 -2.44 1.69 2.14
C VAL A 16 -3.84 2.21 1.78
N VAL A 17 -4.89 1.44 2.09
CA VAL A 17 -6.28 1.89 1.87
C VAL A 17 -6.55 3.19 2.62
N TYR A 18 -6.14 3.26 3.88
CA TYR A 18 -6.36 4.44 4.71
C TYR A 18 -5.74 5.69 4.09
N TYR A 19 -4.46 5.63 3.70
CA TYR A 19 -3.79 6.79 3.13
C TYR A 19 -4.30 7.12 1.74
N ARG A 20 -4.65 6.10 0.93
CA ARG A 20 -5.27 6.34 -0.37
C ARG A 20 -6.59 7.09 -0.23
N LYS A 21 -7.45 6.66 0.69
CA LYS A 21 -8.73 7.33 0.93
C LYS A 21 -8.55 8.72 1.51
N SER A 22 -7.49 8.93 2.29
CA SER A 22 -7.16 10.27 2.80
C SER A 22 -6.85 11.25 1.68
N LEU A 23 -6.31 10.77 0.56
CA LEU A 23 -6.09 11.58 -0.63
C LEU A 23 -7.35 11.69 -1.50
N ARG A 24 -8.42 10.99 -1.14
CA ARG A 24 -9.64 10.88 -1.95
C ARG A 24 -9.36 10.31 -3.34
N ALA A 25 -8.38 9.42 -3.41
CA ALA A 25 -7.98 8.78 -4.67
C ALA A 25 -8.63 7.41 -4.81
N THR A 26 -9.02 7.07 -6.04
CA THR A 26 -9.44 5.71 -6.37
C THR A 26 -8.21 4.81 -6.48
N GLN A 27 -8.43 3.49 -6.51
CA GLN A 27 -7.33 2.57 -6.78
C GLN A 27 -6.64 2.87 -8.10
N LEU A 28 -7.41 3.20 -9.14
CA LEU A 28 -6.84 3.53 -10.44
C LEU A 28 -5.98 4.79 -10.36
N GLN A 29 -6.46 5.82 -9.67
CA GLN A 29 -5.70 7.07 -9.52
C GLN A 29 -4.39 6.82 -8.77
N LEU A 30 -4.42 6.04 -7.70
CA LEU A 30 -3.20 5.71 -6.95
C LEU A 30 -2.25 4.91 -7.84
N ALA A 31 -2.76 3.94 -8.59
CA ALA A 31 -1.94 3.14 -9.50
C ALA A 31 -1.22 4.03 -10.52
N GLU A 32 -1.92 5.02 -11.07
CA GLU A 32 -1.33 5.98 -11.99
C GLU A 32 -0.23 6.80 -11.32
N MET A 33 -0.45 7.27 -10.09
CA MET A 33 0.56 8.03 -9.34
C MET A 33 1.80 7.21 -9.06
N LEU A 34 1.64 5.90 -8.87
CA LEU A 34 2.74 4.98 -8.55
C LEU A 34 3.33 4.30 -9.79
N ASP A 35 2.72 4.53 -10.96
CA ASP A 35 3.13 3.91 -12.23
C ASP A 35 3.10 2.37 -12.15
N ILE A 36 2.01 1.84 -11.61
CA ILE A 36 1.77 0.39 -11.54
C ILE A 36 0.32 0.11 -11.96
N GLU A 37 0.01 -1.17 -12.16
CA GLU A 37 -1.34 -1.59 -12.54
C GLU A 37 -2.32 -1.47 -11.37
N ARG A 38 -3.59 -1.12 -11.67
CA ARG A 38 -4.63 -1.07 -10.65
C ARG A 38 -4.81 -2.40 -9.92
N SER A 39 -4.69 -3.51 -10.66
CA SER A 39 -4.81 -4.84 -10.06
C SER A 39 -3.72 -5.09 -9.02
N HIS A 40 -2.53 -4.48 -9.20
CA HIS A 40 -1.45 -4.57 -8.23
C HIS A 40 -1.81 -3.82 -6.94
N ILE A 41 -2.40 -2.62 -7.06
CA ILE A 41 -2.91 -1.88 -5.89
C ILE A 41 -3.95 -2.72 -5.15
N SER A 42 -4.89 -3.31 -5.87
CA SER A 42 -5.93 -4.15 -5.26
C SER A 42 -5.32 -5.31 -4.48
N ALA A 43 -4.34 -5.99 -5.06
CA ALA A 43 -3.67 -7.12 -4.41
C ALA A 43 -2.91 -6.68 -3.14
N ILE A 44 -2.24 -5.52 -3.20
CA ILE A 44 -1.53 -4.96 -2.05
C ILE A 44 -2.51 -4.63 -0.93
N GLU A 45 -3.63 -3.99 -1.26
CA GLU A 45 -4.62 -3.58 -0.27
C GLU A 45 -5.30 -4.76 0.41
N LEU A 46 -5.41 -5.88 -0.30
CA LEU A 46 -5.97 -7.11 0.26
C LEU A 46 -4.93 -7.95 1.03
N GLY A 47 -3.66 -7.56 0.95
CA GLY A 47 -2.59 -8.30 1.61
C GLY A 47 -2.22 -9.60 0.89
N ASN A 48 -2.45 -9.67 -0.41
CA ASN A 48 -2.24 -10.89 -1.20
C ASN A 48 -0.87 -10.96 -1.87
N VAL A 49 -0.06 -9.91 -1.82
CA VAL A 49 1.26 -9.86 -2.45
C VAL A 49 2.24 -9.12 -1.57
N GLY A 50 3.52 -9.40 -1.77
CA GLY A 50 4.60 -8.62 -1.14
C GLY A 50 4.77 -7.28 -1.86
N VAL A 51 5.51 -6.38 -1.24
CA VAL A 51 5.74 -5.03 -1.76
C VAL A 51 7.23 -4.75 -1.71
N SER A 52 7.79 -4.24 -2.81
CA SER A 52 9.19 -3.87 -2.83
C SER A 52 9.45 -2.62 -1.99
N MET A 53 10.68 -2.47 -1.50
CA MET A 53 11.05 -1.27 -0.75
C MET A 53 10.94 -0.02 -1.62
N ASP A 54 11.30 -0.13 -2.91
CA ASP A 54 11.19 1.02 -3.81
C ASP A 54 9.73 1.50 -3.91
N LEU A 55 8.80 0.57 -4.00
CA LEU A 55 7.38 0.93 -4.06
C LEU A 55 6.90 1.54 -2.75
N ILE A 56 7.37 1.02 -1.61
CA ILE A 56 7.05 1.59 -0.30
C ILE A 56 7.53 3.04 -0.22
N PHE A 57 8.76 3.31 -0.64
CA PHE A 57 9.30 4.67 -0.62
C PHE A 57 8.51 5.60 -1.54
N LYS A 58 8.10 5.10 -2.71
CA LYS A 58 7.28 5.91 -3.62
C LYS A 58 5.90 6.18 -3.04
N MET A 59 5.30 5.20 -2.37
CA MET A 59 4.03 5.42 -1.65
C MET A 59 4.18 6.52 -0.62
N CYS A 60 5.28 6.51 0.13
CA CYS A 60 5.52 7.54 1.14
C CYS A 60 5.62 8.93 0.53
N GLU A 61 6.26 9.06 -0.64
CA GLU A 61 6.31 10.32 -1.36
C GLU A 61 4.91 10.79 -1.77
N VAL A 62 4.11 9.88 -2.34
CA VAL A 62 2.75 10.20 -2.82
C VAL A 62 1.84 10.55 -1.65
N PHE A 63 1.89 9.79 -0.58
CA PHE A 63 1.05 10.02 0.60
C PHE A 63 1.58 11.14 1.48
N LYS A 64 2.83 11.58 1.29
CA LYS A 64 3.52 12.57 2.12
C LYS A 64 3.59 12.13 3.57
N ILE A 65 4.01 10.89 3.77
CA ILE A 65 4.17 10.27 5.08
C ILE A 65 5.55 9.64 5.18
N LYS A 66 5.90 9.20 6.39
CA LYS A 66 7.15 8.48 6.64
C LYS A 66 6.88 6.98 6.53
N PRO A 67 7.91 6.16 6.20
CA PRO A 67 7.73 4.70 6.15
C PRO A 67 7.13 4.11 7.43
N LYS A 68 7.49 4.64 8.60
CA LYS A 68 6.94 4.16 9.87
C LYS A 68 5.42 4.25 9.91
N ASP A 69 4.83 5.22 9.22
CA ASP A 69 3.38 5.41 9.22
C ASP A 69 2.67 4.26 8.51
N LEU A 70 3.28 3.74 7.43
CA LEU A 70 2.72 2.57 6.73
C LEU A 70 2.79 1.30 7.57
N PHE A 71 3.74 1.22 8.50
CA PHE A 71 3.94 0.05 9.34
C PHE A 71 3.37 0.22 10.75
N ASP A 72 2.67 1.30 11.01
CA ASP A 72 2.00 1.52 12.28
C ASP A 72 0.68 0.75 12.29
N PHE A 73 0.74 -0.51 12.67
CA PHE A 73 -0.41 -1.41 12.64
C PHE A 73 -1.27 -1.21 13.88
N ARG A 74 -2.58 -1.11 13.63
CA ARG A 74 -3.57 -0.89 14.68
C ARG A 74 -4.32 -2.14 15.05
#